data_1fdb24122afc398e3951b54ffb6d57b5
#
_entry.id   1fdb24122afc398e3951b54ffb6d57b5
#
_cell.length_a   1.000
_cell.length_b   1.000
_cell.length_c   1.000
_cell.angle_alpha   90.00
_cell.angle_beta   90.00
_cell.angle_gamma   90.00
#
_symmetry.space_group_name_H-M   'P 1'
#
loop_
_entity.id
_entity.type
_entity.pdbx_description
1 polymer ?
#
loop_
_entity_poly.entity_id
_entity_poly.type
_entity_poly.pdbx_seq_one_letter_code
_entity_poly.pdbx_strand_id
1 'polypeptide(L)'
;MPFQRVRREGYKYQEQPPSDHIENLDRYLLIASSLIPRNPALGHFHIRHPDLQPSNIIVSRSPDSNLHVAGLIDWQHTSILPLFLLTGIPQQLQNYADIGSQSMASPSLPEKLDDLDETQKSKEMELYRRRLVHYHYVKNTEEYNELHYAALTDPVGVLRRRLFCHASDPWEGETLALKVALIQATKDWKMLTEGGPLCPVVFDPDDVYETMKLNAEQKEADESLEACRDVIGFGPEGWVPAEQYEEAMARSKKLKEDGLAAAESVVERAQIAAHWPLDDMEEKEYM
;
A
#
# COMPACT_ATOMS: atom_id res chain seq x y z
N MET A 1 -1.69 -7.93 9.75
CA MET A 1 -2.49 -8.02 10.99
C MET A 1 -2.09 -7.01 12.07
N PRO A 2 -0.84 -6.87 12.53
CA PRO A 2 -0.51 -5.86 13.57
C PRO A 2 -0.89 -4.43 13.21
N PHE A 3 -0.77 -4.06 11.93
CA PHE A 3 -0.99 -2.69 11.47
C PHE A 3 -2.45 -2.22 11.58
N GLN A 4 -3.42 -3.06 11.27
CA GLN A 4 -4.85 -2.72 11.39
C GLN A 4 -5.29 -2.61 12.85
N ARG A 5 -4.71 -3.43 13.73
CA ARG A 5 -4.98 -3.35 15.18
C ARG A 5 -4.38 -2.08 15.79
N VAL A 6 -3.16 -1.72 15.39
CA VAL A 6 -2.53 -0.44 15.77
C VAL A 6 -3.37 0.75 15.33
N ARG A 7 -3.96 0.71 14.12
CA ARG A 7 -4.93 1.71 13.67
C ARG A 7 -6.13 1.81 14.60
N ARG A 8 -6.72 0.69 15.01
CA ARG A 8 -7.91 0.65 15.88
C ARG A 8 -7.66 1.20 17.27
N GLU A 9 -6.47 0.99 17.80
CA GLU A 9 -6.11 1.39 19.16
C GLU A 9 -5.50 2.79 19.22
N GLY A 10 -4.80 3.22 18.19
CA GLY A 10 -4.04 4.48 18.17
C GLY A 10 -4.80 5.70 17.67
N TYR A 11 -5.91 5.52 16.98
CA TYR A 11 -6.64 6.63 16.37
C TYR A 11 -8.05 6.76 16.93
N LYS A 12 -8.70 7.89 16.64
CA LYS A 12 -10.16 8.10 16.81
C LYS A 12 -10.93 7.15 15.90
N TYR A 13 -10.66 5.86 16.09
CA TYR A 13 -11.34 4.82 15.35
C TYR A 13 -12.81 4.83 15.74
N GLN A 14 -13.67 5.07 14.76
CA GLN A 14 -15.09 4.89 14.92
C GLN A 14 -15.43 3.50 14.36
N GLU A 15 -15.82 2.60 15.25
CA GLU A 15 -16.36 1.31 14.86
C GLU A 15 -17.54 1.53 13.89
N GLN A 16 -17.42 0.97 12.69
CA GLN A 16 -18.45 1.09 11.67
C GLN A 16 -19.44 -0.05 11.81
N PRO A 17 -20.77 0.22 11.70
CA PRO A 17 -21.76 -0.83 11.79
C PRO A 17 -21.57 -1.89 10.69
N PRO A 18 -21.71 -3.19 11.00
CA PRO A 18 -21.67 -4.24 9.99
C PRO A 18 -22.68 -4.04 8.84
N SER A 19 -23.81 -3.38 9.12
CA SER A 19 -24.83 -3.01 8.12
C SER A 19 -24.25 -2.15 6.99
N ASP A 20 -23.37 -1.21 7.31
CA ASP A 20 -22.77 -0.31 6.33
C ASP A 20 -21.82 -1.07 5.40
N HIS A 21 -21.13 -2.07 5.96
CA HIS A 21 -20.29 -2.95 5.15
C HIS A 21 -21.11 -3.81 4.19
N ILE A 22 -22.23 -4.40 4.68
CA ILE A 22 -23.16 -5.17 3.87
C ILE A 22 -23.70 -4.29 2.72
N GLU A 23 -24.12 -3.07 3.00
CA GLU A 23 -24.62 -2.15 1.98
C GLU A 23 -23.54 -1.82 0.93
N ASN A 24 -22.29 -1.62 1.34
CA ASN A 24 -21.19 -1.38 0.41
C ASN A 24 -20.84 -2.64 -0.40
N LEU A 25 -20.93 -3.83 0.15
CA LEU A 25 -20.81 -5.08 -0.61
C LEU A 25 -21.94 -5.24 -1.62
N ASP A 26 -23.18 -4.92 -1.27
CA ASP A 26 -24.30 -4.93 -2.21
C ASP A 26 -24.06 -3.95 -3.36
N ARG A 27 -23.59 -2.73 -3.08
CA ARG A 27 -23.20 -1.75 -4.11
C ARG A 27 -22.07 -2.29 -5.00
N TYR A 28 -21.07 -2.94 -4.41
CA TYR A 28 -20.00 -3.58 -5.18
C TYR A 28 -20.55 -4.67 -6.11
N LEU A 29 -21.42 -5.55 -5.63
CA LEU A 29 -22.02 -6.62 -6.43
C LEU A 29 -22.83 -6.08 -7.60
N LEU A 30 -23.51 -4.93 -7.45
CA LEU A 30 -24.22 -4.28 -8.55
C LEU A 30 -23.30 -3.84 -9.70
N ILE A 31 -22.04 -3.51 -9.41
CA ILE A 31 -21.09 -3.00 -10.41
C ILE A 31 -20.03 -4.05 -10.81
N ALA A 32 -19.86 -5.13 -10.07
CA ALA A 32 -18.76 -6.08 -10.24
C ALA A 32 -18.59 -6.60 -11.68
N SER A 33 -19.68 -6.95 -12.35
CA SER A 33 -19.64 -7.40 -13.73
C SER A 33 -19.19 -6.32 -14.73
N SER A 34 -19.42 -5.05 -14.41
CA SER A 34 -19.02 -3.90 -15.23
C SER A 34 -17.55 -3.52 -15.02
N LEU A 35 -16.89 -4.08 -14.00
CA LEU A 35 -15.47 -3.85 -13.72
C LEU A 35 -14.56 -4.73 -14.58
N ILE A 36 -15.08 -5.70 -15.31
CA ILE A 36 -14.30 -6.57 -16.18
C ILE A 36 -13.85 -5.78 -17.41
N PRO A 37 -12.52 -5.72 -17.70
CA PRO A 37 -12.05 -5.04 -18.90
C PRO A 37 -12.61 -5.64 -20.18
N ARG A 38 -12.86 -4.82 -21.21
CA ARG A 38 -13.34 -5.31 -22.51
C ARG A 38 -12.33 -6.15 -23.26
N ASN A 39 -11.04 -5.93 -23.03
CA ASN A 39 -10.01 -6.81 -23.59
C ASN A 39 -10.08 -8.19 -22.92
N PRO A 40 -10.55 -9.24 -23.64
CA PRO A 40 -10.76 -10.54 -23.04
C PRO A 40 -9.46 -11.19 -22.57
N ALA A 41 -8.30 -10.84 -23.16
CA ALA A 41 -7.01 -11.37 -22.75
C ALA A 41 -6.66 -10.98 -21.30
N LEU A 42 -7.12 -9.82 -20.82
CA LEU A 42 -6.91 -9.40 -19.43
C LEU A 42 -7.78 -10.19 -18.44
N GLY A 43 -8.83 -10.85 -18.92
CA GLY A 43 -9.69 -11.72 -18.13
C GLY A 43 -9.16 -13.16 -17.97
N HIS A 44 -8.10 -13.54 -18.66
CA HIS A 44 -7.52 -14.88 -18.52
C HIS A 44 -6.89 -15.04 -17.13
N PHE A 45 -7.06 -16.25 -16.58
CA PHE A 45 -6.50 -16.59 -15.27
C PHE A 45 -4.99 -16.78 -15.35
N HIS A 46 -4.29 -16.18 -14.42
CA HIS A 46 -2.84 -16.25 -14.30
C HIS A 46 -2.46 -16.58 -12.86
N ILE A 47 -1.27 -17.12 -12.70
CA ILE A 47 -0.60 -17.25 -11.41
C ILE A 47 0.47 -16.16 -11.31
N ARG A 48 0.59 -15.53 -10.16
CA ARG A 48 1.64 -14.56 -9.88
C ARG A 48 2.19 -14.80 -8.48
N HIS A 49 3.49 -14.63 -8.34
CA HIS A 49 4.12 -14.70 -7.03
C HIS A 49 3.60 -13.57 -6.14
N PRO A 50 3.02 -13.87 -4.96
CA PRO A 50 2.37 -12.86 -4.11
C PRO A 50 3.39 -11.89 -3.50
N ASP A 51 4.59 -12.39 -3.16
CA ASP A 51 5.67 -11.68 -2.50
C ASP A 51 6.98 -11.84 -3.29
N LEU A 52 7.05 -11.23 -4.48
CA LEU A 52 8.26 -11.27 -5.29
C LEU A 52 9.29 -10.26 -4.78
N GLN A 53 10.23 -10.75 -4.00
CA GLN A 53 11.34 -9.99 -3.42
C GLN A 53 12.67 -10.74 -3.59
N PRO A 54 13.83 -10.07 -3.43
CA PRO A 54 15.13 -10.69 -3.69
C PRO A 54 15.40 -11.97 -2.86
N SER A 55 14.92 -12.06 -1.63
CA SER A 55 15.06 -13.24 -0.78
C SER A 55 14.33 -14.48 -1.33
N ASN A 56 13.30 -14.29 -2.15
CA ASN A 56 12.48 -15.34 -2.73
C ASN A 56 12.95 -15.74 -4.15
N ILE A 57 14.05 -15.16 -4.63
CA ILE A 57 14.62 -15.43 -5.96
C ILE A 57 15.95 -16.16 -5.82
N ILE A 58 15.99 -17.42 -6.24
CA ILE A 58 17.24 -18.19 -6.31
C ILE A 58 17.91 -17.89 -7.62
N VAL A 59 19.16 -17.43 -7.55
CA VAL A 59 19.97 -17.15 -8.73
C VAL A 59 21.18 -18.07 -8.78
N SER A 60 21.58 -18.47 -10.00
CA SER A 60 22.82 -19.15 -10.27
C SER A 60 23.73 -18.26 -11.12
N ARG A 61 25.04 -18.44 -10.97
CA ARG A 61 26.04 -17.74 -11.78
C ARG A 61 26.65 -18.74 -12.76
N SER A 62 26.58 -18.44 -14.05
CA SER A 62 27.28 -19.23 -15.07
C SER A 62 28.79 -19.00 -15.02
N PRO A 63 29.61 -19.87 -15.67
CA PRO A 63 31.05 -19.67 -15.80
C PRO A 63 31.42 -18.29 -16.37
N ASP A 64 30.59 -17.73 -17.26
CA ASP A 64 30.78 -16.41 -17.89
C ASP A 64 30.31 -15.26 -16.98
N SER A 65 30.08 -15.52 -15.70
CA SER A 65 29.61 -14.54 -14.68
C SER A 65 28.20 -13.96 -14.90
N ASN A 66 27.43 -14.50 -15.84
CA ASN A 66 26.04 -14.12 -16.02
C ASN A 66 25.15 -14.71 -14.92
N LEU A 67 24.20 -13.91 -14.43
CA LEU A 67 23.21 -14.36 -13.46
C LEU A 67 21.98 -14.92 -14.18
N HIS A 68 21.51 -16.07 -13.71
CA HIS A 68 20.28 -16.71 -14.17
C HIS A 68 19.36 -16.98 -12.99
N VAL A 69 18.07 -16.70 -13.15
CA VAL A 69 17.07 -17.13 -12.18
C VAL A 69 16.93 -18.64 -12.25
N ALA A 70 17.32 -19.33 -11.18
CA ALA A 70 17.23 -20.78 -11.06
C ALA A 70 15.87 -21.23 -10.51
N GLY A 71 15.21 -20.39 -9.71
CA GLY A 71 13.89 -20.71 -9.16
C GLY A 71 13.34 -19.56 -8.33
N LEU A 72 12.04 -19.69 -8.03
CA LEU A 72 11.32 -18.86 -7.08
C LEU A 72 10.81 -19.76 -5.96
N ILE A 73 10.94 -19.31 -4.73
CA ILE A 73 10.48 -19.99 -3.51
C ILE A 73 9.41 -19.16 -2.83
N ASP A 74 8.74 -19.73 -1.83
CA ASP A 74 7.73 -19.07 -1.01
C ASP A 74 6.47 -18.65 -1.80
N TRP A 75 5.84 -19.63 -2.43
CA TRP A 75 4.59 -19.48 -3.17
C TRP A 75 3.34 -19.54 -2.28
N GLN A 76 3.48 -19.51 -0.96
CA GLN A 76 2.34 -19.49 -0.05
C GLN A 76 1.44 -18.28 -0.33
N HIS A 77 0.12 -18.44 -0.08
CA HIS A 77 -0.89 -17.40 -0.36
C HIS A 77 -1.03 -16.98 -1.84
N THR A 78 -0.45 -17.78 -2.75
CA THR A 78 -0.65 -17.54 -4.18
C THR A 78 -2.10 -17.75 -4.58
N SER A 79 -2.63 -16.81 -5.33
CA SER A 79 -3.97 -16.88 -5.91
C SER A 79 -3.92 -17.03 -7.43
N ILE A 80 -4.89 -17.72 -8.00
CA ILE A 80 -5.13 -17.79 -9.44
C ILE A 80 -6.30 -16.87 -9.75
N LEU A 81 -6.04 -15.74 -10.36
CA LEU A 81 -7.01 -14.69 -10.65
C LEU A 81 -6.88 -14.20 -12.09
N PRO A 82 -7.89 -13.52 -12.65
CA PRO A 82 -7.75 -12.79 -13.88
C PRO A 82 -6.58 -11.81 -13.85
N LEU A 83 -5.87 -11.66 -14.95
CA LEU A 83 -4.65 -10.84 -15.01
C LEU A 83 -4.88 -9.41 -14.51
N PHE A 84 -6.00 -8.78 -14.88
CA PHE A 84 -6.29 -7.40 -14.45
C PHE A 84 -6.43 -7.23 -12.93
N LEU A 85 -6.68 -8.30 -12.18
CA LEU A 85 -6.69 -8.30 -10.71
C LEU A 85 -5.32 -8.59 -10.10
N LEU A 86 -4.44 -9.29 -10.83
CA LEU A 86 -3.09 -9.64 -10.35
C LEU A 86 -2.02 -8.60 -10.70
N THR A 87 -2.33 -7.66 -11.58
CA THR A 87 -1.34 -6.71 -12.11
C THR A 87 -0.89 -5.70 -11.05
N GLY A 88 0.38 -5.41 -11.05
CA GLY A 88 1.02 -4.41 -10.18
C GLY A 88 2.54 -4.59 -10.21
N ILE A 89 3.29 -3.63 -9.72
CA ILE A 89 4.71 -3.80 -9.45
C ILE A 89 4.84 -4.44 -8.07
N PRO A 90 5.65 -5.50 -7.89
CA PRO A 90 5.90 -6.09 -6.58
C PRO A 90 6.34 -5.03 -5.57
N GLN A 91 5.89 -5.14 -4.31
CA GLN A 91 6.07 -4.10 -3.30
C GLN A 91 7.53 -3.67 -3.12
N GLN A 92 8.46 -4.60 -3.15
CA GLN A 92 9.89 -4.33 -3.01
C GLN A 92 10.55 -3.72 -4.27
N LEU A 93 9.85 -3.74 -5.41
CA LEU A 93 10.35 -3.22 -6.68
C LEU A 93 9.65 -1.93 -7.12
N GLN A 94 8.58 -1.53 -6.41
CA GLN A 94 7.80 -0.35 -6.74
C GLN A 94 8.31 0.89 -6.01
N ASN A 95 8.13 2.07 -6.61
CA ASN A 95 8.46 3.36 -6.02
C ASN A 95 7.44 4.43 -6.45
N TYR A 96 6.14 4.11 -6.30
CA TYR A 96 5.05 4.97 -6.76
C TYR A 96 4.94 6.31 -6.03
N ALA A 97 5.46 6.41 -4.81
CA ALA A 97 5.43 7.66 -4.04
C ALA A 97 6.40 8.73 -4.59
N ASP A 98 7.40 8.31 -5.39
CA ASP A 98 8.40 9.21 -5.94
C ASP A 98 8.01 9.74 -7.33
N ILE A 99 7.94 11.05 -7.48
CA ILE A 99 7.57 11.72 -8.75
C ILE A 99 8.54 11.36 -9.89
N GLY A 100 9.84 11.19 -9.57
CA GLY A 100 10.83 10.77 -10.55
C GLY A 100 10.52 9.40 -11.15
N SER A 101 10.08 8.45 -10.32
CA SER A 101 9.65 7.12 -10.77
C SER A 101 8.35 7.17 -11.57
N GLN A 102 7.40 8.01 -11.18
CA GLN A 102 6.15 8.18 -11.91
C GLN A 102 6.36 8.72 -13.33
N SER A 103 7.38 9.56 -13.53
CA SER A 103 7.68 10.15 -14.84
C SER A 103 8.19 9.13 -15.87
N MET A 104 8.59 7.93 -15.42
CA MET A 104 9.21 6.89 -16.25
C MET A 104 10.43 7.35 -17.06
N ALA A 105 11.05 8.47 -16.67
CA ALA A 105 12.33 8.90 -17.21
C ALA A 105 13.45 7.98 -16.68
N SER A 106 14.45 7.72 -17.53
CA SER A 106 15.62 6.94 -17.08
C SER A 106 16.31 7.65 -15.91
N PRO A 107 16.45 7.01 -14.76
CA PRO A 107 17.07 7.63 -13.60
C PRO A 107 18.54 7.96 -13.87
N SER A 108 18.99 9.12 -13.39
CA SER A 108 20.38 9.51 -13.39
C SER A 108 20.89 9.72 -11.96
N LEU A 109 22.16 9.52 -11.75
CA LEU A 109 22.79 9.86 -10.48
C LEU A 109 22.75 11.39 -10.27
N PRO A 110 22.58 11.84 -9.02
CA PRO A 110 22.66 13.26 -8.69
C PRO A 110 24.02 13.87 -9.12
N GLU A 111 23.98 15.04 -9.76
CA GLU A 111 25.20 15.70 -10.31
C GLU A 111 26.23 16.10 -9.25
N LYS A 112 25.83 16.24 -7.97
CA LYS A 112 26.67 16.72 -6.87
C LYS A 112 26.81 15.70 -5.74
N LEU A 113 26.86 14.42 -6.08
CA LEU A 113 26.94 13.35 -5.07
C LEU A 113 28.18 13.48 -4.18
N ASP A 114 29.28 13.94 -4.73
CA ASP A 114 30.56 14.09 -4.00
C ASP A 114 30.58 15.29 -3.05
N ASP A 115 29.66 16.24 -3.19
CA ASP A 115 29.52 17.40 -2.31
C ASP A 115 28.67 17.12 -1.06
N LEU A 116 28.04 15.93 -0.98
CA LEU A 116 27.16 15.53 0.11
C LEU A 116 27.94 14.83 1.23
N ASP A 117 27.42 14.94 2.45
CA ASP A 117 27.89 14.11 3.55
C ASP A 117 27.51 12.62 3.33
N GLU A 118 28.17 11.70 4.04
CA GLU A 118 27.98 10.25 3.84
C GLU A 118 26.53 9.80 4.08
N THR A 119 25.79 10.46 4.99
CA THR A 119 24.39 10.13 5.28
C THR A 119 23.49 10.57 4.13
N GLN A 120 23.67 11.77 3.65
CA GLN A 120 22.94 12.30 2.50
C GLN A 120 23.27 11.53 1.22
N LYS A 121 24.55 11.22 1.00
CA LYS A 121 25.00 10.39 -0.12
C LYS A 121 24.34 9.01 -0.11
N SER A 122 24.25 8.37 1.05
CA SER A 122 23.60 7.07 1.21
C SER A 122 22.10 7.15 0.86
N LYS A 123 21.38 8.19 1.30
CA LYS A 123 19.97 8.41 0.99
C LYS A 123 19.73 8.64 -0.51
N GLU A 124 20.54 9.48 -1.14
CA GLU A 124 20.43 9.74 -2.58
C GLU A 124 20.75 8.50 -3.43
N MET A 125 21.74 7.72 -3.02
CA MET A 125 22.07 6.46 -3.69
C MET A 125 20.95 5.43 -3.54
N GLU A 126 20.31 5.35 -2.37
CA GLU A 126 19.18 4.46 -2.15
C GLU A 126 17.96 4.89 -3.00
N LEU A 127 17.65 6.19 -3.03
CA LEU A 127 16.59 6.72 -3.88
C LEU A 127 16.85 6.42 -5.36
N TYR A 128 18.08 6.62 -5.82
CA TYR A 128 18.49 6.28 -7.19
C TYR A 128 18.28 4.79 -7.49
N ARG A 129 18.69 3.90 -6.57
CA ARG A 129 18.50 2.44 -6.72
C ARG A 129 17.02 2.07 -6.84
N ARG A 130 16.16 2.64 -5.99
CA ARG A 130 14.72 2.42 -6.03
C ARG A 130 14.11 2.89 -7.35
N ARG A 131 14.48 4.07 -7.83
CA ARG A 131 14.08 4.57 -9.14
C ARG A 131 14.51 3.65 -10.27
N LEU A 132 15.74 3.16 -10.21
CA LEU A 132 16.32 2.29 -11.24
C LEU A 132 15.59 0.93 -11.29
N VAL A 133 15.33 0.32 -10.13
CA VAL A 133 14.59 -0.95 -10.04
C VAL A 133 13.17 -0.80 -10.59
N HIS A 134 12.46 0.25 -10.16
CA HIS A 134 11.10 0.55 -10.66
C HIS A 134 11.10 0.74 -12.18
N TYR A 135 11.99 1.56 -12.70
CA TYR A 135 12.13 1.83 -14.12
C TYR A 135 12.40 0.55 -14.93
N HIS A 136 13.38 -0.24 -14.51
CA HIS A 136 13.70 -1.49 -15.21
C HIS A 136 12.58 -2.51 -15.15
N TYR A 137 11.85 -2.60 -14.03
CA TYR A 137 10.68 -3.48 -13.95
C TYR A 137 9.66 -3.12 -15.04
N VAL A 138 9.27 -1.84 -15.14
CA VAL A 138 8.27 -1.40 -16.10
C VAL A 138 8.79 -1.54 -17.53
N LYS A 139 10.04 -1.15 -17.81
CA LYS A 139 10.64 -1.24 -19.15
C LYS A 139 10.80 -2.70 -19.62
N ASN A 140 11.24 -3.60 -18.76
CA ASN A 140 11.32 -5.02 -19.12
C ASN A 140 9.92 -5.62 -19.27
N THR A 141 8.93 -5.18 -18.49
CA THR A 141 7.53 -5.60 -18.67
C THR A 141 7.00 -5.15 -20.02
N GLU A 142 7.26 -3.91 -20.43
CA GLU A 142 6.90 -3.38 -21.76
C GLU A 142 7.49 -4.22 -22.89
N GLU A 143 8.77 -4.58 -22.77
CA GLU A 143 9.50 -5.29 -23.82
C GLU A 143 9.18 -6.80 -23.90
N TYR A 144 9.05 -7.46 -22.75
CA TYR A 144 8.97 -8.93 -22.69
C TYR A 144 7.61 -9.50 -22.28
N ASN A 145 6.65 -8.64 -21.84
CA ASN A 145 5.33 -9.07 -21.42
C ASN A 145 4.26 -8.02 -21.72
N GLU A 146 3.97 -7.83 -23.00
CA GLU A 146 3.01 -6.83 -23.50
C GLU A 146 1.65 -6.92 -22.81
N LEU A 147 1.16 -8.14 -22.54
CA LEU A 147 -0.15 -8.33 -21.90
C LEU A 147 -0.14 -7.83 -20.45
N HIS A 148 0.91 -8.13 -19.70
CA HIS A 148 1.08 -7.62 -18.34
C HIS A 148 1.26 -6.10 -18.35
N TYR A 149 2.01 -5.57 -19.30
CA TYR A 149 2.20 -4.13 -19.47
C TYR A 149 0.87 -3.41 -19.77
N ALA A 150 0.05 -3.96 -20.67
CA ALA A 150 -1.29 -3.42 -20.95
C ALA A 150 -2.18 -3.38 -19.71
N ALA A 151 -2.12 -4.40 -18.86
CA ALA A 151 -2.85 -4.41 -17.58
C ALA A 151 -2.23 -3.46 -16.54
N LEU A 152 -0.90 -3.29 -16.54
CA LEU A 152 -0.18 -2.38 -15.64
C LEU A 152 -0.48 -0.91 -15.93
N THR A 153 -0.63 -0.57 -17.21
CA THR A 153 -0.89 0.79 -17.70
C THR A 153 -2.38 1.12 -17.86
N ASP A 154 -3.30 0.21 -17.51
CA ASP A 154 -4.73 0.50 -17.48
C ASP A 154 -5.02 1.65 -16.51
N PRO A 155 -5.52 2.81 -16.97
CA PRO A 155 -5.72 3.98 -16.13
C PRO A 155 -6.69 3.76 -14.97
N VAL A 156 -7.59 2.77 -15.08
CA VAL A 156 -8.53 2.38 -14.02
C VAL A 156 -8.19 1.03 -13.38
N GLY A 157 -7.08 0.41 -13.78
CA GLY A 157 -6.64 -0.89 -13.28
C GLY A 157 -6.43 -0.91 -11.77
N VAL A 158 -5.83 0.14 -11.21
CA VAL A 158 -5.65 0.29 -9.75
C VAL A 158 -7.01 0.33 -9.03
N LEU A 159 -7.99 1.07 -9.57
CA LEU A 159 -9.31 1.17 -8.97
C LEU A 159 -10.07 -0.17 -9.02
N ARG A 160 -9.99 -0.90 -10.15
CA ARG A 160 -10.58 -2.26 -10.28
C ARG A 160 -10.04 -3.21 -9.22
N ARG A 161 -8.70 -3.25 -9.04
CA ARG A 161 -8.06 -4.10 -8.03
C ARG A 161 -8.43 -3.68 -6.61
N ARG A 162 -8.42 -2.37 -6.34
CA ARG A 162 -8.79 -1.83 -5.02
C ARG A 162 -10.22 -2.22 -4.63
N LEU A 163 -11.17 -2.08 -5.54
CA LEU A 163 -12.56 -2.50 -5.34
C LEU A 163 -12.65 -4.00 -5.03
N PHE A 164 -11.96 -4.83 -5.82
CA PHE A 164 -11.94 -6.28 -5.59
C PHE A 164 -11.31 -6.64 -4.24
N CYS A 165 -10.14 -6.11 -3.92
CA CYS A 165 -9.44 -6.40 -2.67
C CYS A 165 -10.30 -5.99 -1.47
N HIS A 166 -10.79 -4.75 -1.41
CA HIS A 166 -11.59 -4.30 -0.26
C HIS A 166 -12.94 -5.01 -0.13
N ALA A 167 -13.52 -5.50 -1.23
CA ALA A 167 -14.74 -6.29 -1.17
C ALA A 167 -14.49 -7.77 -0.80
N SER A 168 -13.28 -8.29 -1.00
CA SER A 168 -12.89 -9.67 -0.69
C SER A 168 -12.15 -9.83 0.64
N ASP A 169 -11.71 -8.73 1.24
CA ASP A 169 -11.05 -8.75 2.53
C ASP A 169 -12.03 -9.20 3.64
N PRO A 170 -11.56 -10.00 4.60
CA PRO A 170 -12.36 -10.33 5.77
C PRO A 170 -12.82 -9.07 6.51
N TRP A 171 -14.06 -9.10 7.02
CA TRP A 171 -14.56 -8.01 7.84
C TRP A 171 -13.76 -7.87 9.13
N GLU A 172 -13.19 -6.71 9.33
CA GLU A 172 -12.39 -6.37 10.52
C GLU A 172 -12.89 -5.10 11.23
N GLY A 173 -14.15 -4.70 11.02
CA GLY A 173 -14.76 -3.53 11.64
C GLY A 173 -14.66 -2.26 10.80
N GLU A 174 -14.15 -2.31 9.57
CA GLU A 174 -14.00 -1.16 8.67
C GLU A 174 -14.63 -1.41 7.30
N THR A 175 -15.29 -0.37 6.76
CA THR A 175 -15.78 -0.36 5.39
C THR A 175 -15.38 0.90 4.61
N LEU A 176 -14.67 1.83 5.27
CA LEU A 176 -14.31 3.12 4.69
C LEU A 176 -13.54 2.98 3.37
N ALA A 177 -12.55 2.09 3.32
CA ALA A 177 -11.74 1.89 2.13
C ALA A 177 -12.56 1.38 0.93
N LEU A 178 -13.48 0.45 1.16
CA LEU A 178 -14.43 -0.01 0.14
C LEU A 178 -15.36 1.11 -0.30
N LYS A 179 -15.94 1.86 0.63
CA LYS A 179 -16.85 2.97 0.33
C LYS A 179 -16.18 4.08 -0.47
N VAL A 180 -14.96 4.46 -0.11
CA VAL A 180 -14.15 5.43 -0.87
C VAL A 180 -13.88 4.94 -2.29
N ALA A 181 -13.52 3.66 -2.46
CA ALA A 181 -13.31 3.08 -3.78
C ALA A 181 -14.60 3.04 -4.62
N LEU A 182 -15.76 2.76 -4.02
CA LEU A 182 -17.06 2.81 -4.66
C LEU A 182 -17.45 4.23 -5.10
N ILE A 183 -17.23 5.23 -4.23
CA ILE A 183 -17.44 6.65 -4.59
C ILE A 183 -16.54 7.04 -5.77
N GLN A 184 -15.26 6.63 -5.76
CA GLN A 184 -14.38 6.88 -6.89
C GLN A 184 -14.86 6.17 -8.16
N ALA A 185 -15.36 4.94 -8.05
CA ALA A 185 -15.93 4.21 -9.18
C ALA A 185 -17.13 4.92 -9.82
N THR A 186 -17.99 5.58 -9.04
CA THR A 186 -19.10 6.36 -9.60
C THR A 186 -18.61 7.58 -10.38
N LYS A 187 -17.53 8.23 -9.95
CA LYS A 187 -16.91 9.36 -10.65
C LYS A 187 -16.24 8.92 -11.95
N ASP A 188 -15.52 7.81 -11.92
CA ASP A 188 -14.76 7.28 -13.06
C ASP A 188 -15.57 6.28 -13.89
N TRP A 189 -16.87 6.17 -13.65
CA TRP A 189 -17.74 5.13 -14.23
C TRP A 189 -17.66 5.03 -15.75
N LYS A 190 -17.66 6.18 -16.43
CA LYS A 190 -17.55 6.22 -17.90
C LYS A 190 -16.22 5.62 -18.39
N MET A 191 -15.15 5.82 -17.65
CA MET A 191 -13.82 5.27 -17.97
C MET A 191 -13.76 3.79 -17.61
N LEU A 192 -14.25 3.41 -16.43
CA LEU A 192 -14.33 2.01 -15.99
C LEU A 192 -15.11 1.11 -16.97
N THR A 193 -16.20 1.64 -17.54
CA THR A 193 -17.09 0.90 -18.44
C THR A 193 -16.84 1.18 -19.92
N GLU A 194 -15.81 2.00 -20.22
CA GLU A 194 -15.49 2.42 -21.60
C GLU A 194 -16.72 2.99 -22.33
N GLY A 195 -17.49 3.83 -21.64
CA GLY A 195 -18.72 4.44 -22.16
C GLY A 195 -19.96 3.54 -22.10
N GLY A 196 -19.98 2.56 -21.21
CA GLY A 196 -21.12 1.67 -20.96
C GLY A 196 -22.37 2.36 -20.36
N PRO A 197 -23.30 1.58 -19.79
CA PRO A 197 -24.55 2.10 -19.23
C PRO A 197 -24.32 3.06 -18.05
N LEU A 198 -25.36 3.75 -17.60
CA LEU A 198 -25.29 4.60 -16.42
C LEU A 198 -24.90 3.79 -15.18
N CYS A 199 -24.17 4.43 -14.26
CA CYS A 199 -23.80 3.81 -12.98
C CYS A 199 -25.08 3.46 -12.19
N PRO A 200 -25.24 2.20 -11.76
CA PRO A 200 -26.39 1.81 -10.96
C PRO A 200 -26.28 2.24 -9.49
N VAL A 201 -25.09 2.69 -9.05
CA VAL A 201 -24.82 3.12 -7.69
C VAL A 201 -24.82 4.64 -7.62
N VAL A 202 -25.56 5.17 -6.65
CA VAL A 202 -25.64 6.60 -6.35
C VAL A 202 -25.39 6.78 -4.86
N PHE A 203 -24.61 7.78 -4.52
CA PHE A 203 -24.36 8.19 -3.13
C PHE A 203 -25.02 9.54 -2.86
N ASP A 204 -25.52 9.73 -1.66
CA ASP A 204 -25.94 11.03 -1.18
C ASP A 204 -24.75 11.99 -1.10
N PRO A 205 -24.85 13.26 -1.53
CA PRO A 205 -23.76 14.21 -1.48
C PRO A 205 -23.18 14.46 -0.09
N ASP A 206 -24.05 14.50 0.94
CA ASP A 206 -23.61 14.71 2.33
C ASP A 206 -22.83 13.48 2.82
N ASP A 207 -23.30 12.27 2.48
CA ASP A 207 -22.61 11.02 2.79
C ASP A 207 -21.24 10.93 2.08
N VAL A 208 -21.14 11.39 0.86
CA VAL A 208 -19.86 11.51 0.13
C VAL A 208 -18.91 12.46 0.88
N TYR A 209 -19.41 13.62 1.30
CA TYR A 209 -18.62 14.62 2.00
C TYR A 209 -18.05 14.07 3.31
N GLU A 210 -18.90 13.48 4.17
CA GLU A 210 -18.48 12.91 5.45
C GLU A 210 -17.51 11.73 5.25
N THR A 211 -17.76 10.87 4.26
CA THR A 211 -16.85 9.77 3.92
C THR A 211 -15.47 10.27 3.49
N MET A 212 -15.41 11.27 2.62
CA MET A 212 -14.14 11.81 2.14
C MET A 212 -13.38 12.59 3.22
N LYS A 213 -14.09 13.25 4.13
CA LYS A 213 -13.52 13.90 5.30
C LYS A 213 -12.88 12.88 6.25
N LEU A 214 -13.61 11.81 6.59
CA LEU A 214 -13.07 10.74 7.43
C LEU A 214 -11.86 10.07 6.79
N ASN A 215 -11.89 9.85 5.49
CA ASN A 215 -10.75 9.30 4.74
C ASN A 215 -9.52 10.23 4.78
N ALA A 216 -9.73 11.55 4.72
CA ALA A 216 -8.63 12.51 4.83
C ALA A 216 -8.02 12.52 6.25
N GLU A 217 -8.86 12.50 7.28
CA GLU A 217 -8.44 12.43 8.69
C GLU A 217 -7.63 11.14 8.96
N GLN A 218 -8.10 10.00 8.43
CA GLN A 218 -7.38 8.73 8.57
C GLN A 218 -6.04 8.74 7.85
N LYS A 219 -5.99 9.33 6.66
CA LYS A 219 -4.73 9.45 5.92
C LYS A 219 -3.71 10.32 6.64
N GLU A 220 -4.12 11.45 7.20
CA GLU A 220 -3.26 12.33 8.02
C GLU A 220 -2.72 11.59 9.24
N ALA A 221 -3.56 10.79 9.87
CA ALA A 221 -3.17 9.96 10.99
C ALA A 221 -2.13 8.89 10.58
N ASP A 222 -2.33 8.20 9.46
CA ASP A 222 -1.38 7.21 8.92
C ASP A 222 -0.02 7.87 8.59
N GLU A 223 -0.02 9.05 7.97
CA GLU A 223 1.19 9.82 7.66
C GLU A 223 1.94 10.24 8.94
N SER A 224 1.21 10.62 9.98
CA SER A 224 1.78 10.95 11.30
C SER A 224 2.42 9.73 11.97
N LEU A 225 1.78 8.56 11.88
CA LEU A 225 2.35 7.31 12.38
C LEU A 225 3.62 6.92 11.63
N GLU A 226 3.63 7.04 10.32
CA GLU A 226 4.81 6.79 9.48
C GLU A 226 5.97 7.70 9.89
N ALA A 227 5.72 9.00 10.10
CA ALA A 227 6.72 9.95 10.58
C ALA A 227 7.27 9.55 11.98
N CYS A 228 6.41 9.06 12.88
CA CYS A 228 6.85 8.54 14.17
C CYS A 228 7.78 7.31 14.01
N ARG A 229 7.43 6.39 13.13
CA ARG A 229 8.23 5.19 12.82
C ARG A 229 9.61 5.56 12.26
N ASP A 230 9.66 6.54 11.36
CA ASP A 230 10.92 7.06 10.82
C ASP A 230 11.82 7.66 11.90
N VAL A 231 11.25 8.44 12.82
CA VAL A 231 12.00 9.04 13.96
C VAL A 231 12.57 7.95 14.87
N ILE A 232 11.84 6.87 15.10
CA ILE A 232 12.28 5.73 15.91
C ILE A 232 13.36 4.95 15.18
N GLY A 233 13.31 4.92 13.84
CA GLY A 233 14.27 4.22 12.99
C GLY A 233 13.80 2.82 12.60
N PHE A 234 12.47 2.59 12.52
CA PHE A 234 11.95 1.37 11.93
C PHE A 234 12.33 1.27 10.46
N GLY A 235 12.77 0.09 10.06
CA GLY A 235 12.90 -0.24 8.64
C GLY A 235 11.53 -0.36 7.95
N PRO A 236 11.51 -0.48 6.61
CA PRO A 236 10.27 -0.63 5.84
C PRO A 236 9.39 -1.80 6.31
N GLU A 237 10.00 -2.84 6.86
CA GLU A 237 9.34 -4.04 7.36
C GLU A 237 8.86 -3.93 8.81
N GLY A 238 9.08 -2.78 9.47
CA GLY A 238 8.59 -2.51 10.82
C GLY A 238 9.44 -3.10 11.94
N TRP A 239 10.70 -3.41 11.69
CA TRP A 239 11.66 -3.86 12.71
C TRP A 239 12.93 -3.02 12.70
N VAL A 240 13.72 -3.12 13.78
CA VAL A 240 15.05 -2.53 13.91
C VAL A 240 16.08 -3.65 14.13
N PRO A 241 17.33 -3.48 13.66
CA PRO A 241 18.41 -4.40 13.99
C PRO A 241 18.59 -4.56 15.51
N ALA A 242 18.93 -5.77 15.97
CA ALA A 242 19.03 -6.07 17.41
C ALA A 242 20.01 -5.13 18.14
N GLU A 243 21.09 -4.73 17.49
CA GLU A 243 22.10 -3.79 18.02
C GLU A 243 21.56 -2.33 18.15
N GLN A 244 20.47 -2.00 17.50
CA GLN A 244 19.83 -0.67 17.55
C GLN A 244 18.57 -0.65 18.44
N TYR A 245 18.19 -1.80 19.00
CA TYR A 245 16.93 -1.96 19.74
C TYR A 245 16.81 -1.00 20.92
N GLU A 246 17.83 -0.95 21.79
CA GLU A 246 17.83 -0.07 22.98
C GLU A 246 17.71 1.42 22.63
N GLU A 247 18.36 1.84 21.53
CA GLU A 247 18.29 3.21 21.05
C GLU A 247 16.91 3.53 20.45
N ALA A 248 16.31 2.59 19.71
CA ALA A 248 14.97 2.72 19.16
C ALA A 248 13.92 2.80 20.27
N MET A 249 14.04 1.96 21.33
CA MET A 249 13.17 2.02 22.51
C MET A 249 13.29 3.35 23.25
N ALA A 250 14.49 3.89 23.40
CA ALA A 250 14.71 5.20 24.02
C ALA A 250 14.06 6.32 23.20
N ARG A 251 14.16 6.29 21.87
CA ARG A 251 13.50 7.24 20.96
C ARG A 251 11.98 7.13 21.01
N SER A 252 11.41 5.92 21.02
CA SER A 252 9.98 5.67 21.15
C SER A 252 9.43 6.25 22.46
N LYS A 253 10.09 5.96 23.58
CA LYS A 253 9.70 6.49 24.90
C LYS A 253 9.74 8.01 24.94
N LYS A 254 10.79 8.62 24.42
CA LYS A 254 10.91 10.08 24.34
C LYS A 254 9.80 10.68 23.48
N LEU A 255 9.49 10.10 22.33
CA LEU A 255 8.43 10.57 21.43
C LEU A 255 7.05 10.55 22.13
N LYS A 256 6.77 9.50 22.92
CA LYS A 256 5.55 9.41 23.74
C LYS A 256 5.52 10.50 24.81
N GLU A 257 6.63 10.71 25.52
CA GLU A 257 6.75 11.76 26.55
C GLU A 257 6.54 13.16 25.96
N ASP A 258 7.13 13.42 24.79
CA ASP A 258 6.96 14.69 24.05
C ASP A 258 5.50 14.88 23.59
N GLY A 259 4.84 13.84 23.08
CA GLY A 259 3.43 13.86 22.71
C GLY A 259 2.51 14.12 23.90
N LEU A 260 2.76 13.47 25.05
CA LEU A 260 2.02 13.71 26.29
C LEU A 260 2.23 15.12 26.84
N ALA A 261 3.40 15.71 26.63
CA ALA A 261 3.69 17.08 27.06
C ALA A 261 3.05 18.12 26.15
N ALA A 262 2.91 17.82 24.86
CA ALA A 262 2.30 18.69 23.86
C ALA A 262 0.76 18.65 23.87
N ALA A 263 0.14 17.67 24.53
CA ALA A 263 -1.31 17.53 24.59
C ALA A 263 -2.00 18.77 25.18
N GLU A 264 -2.94 19.33 24.42
CA GLU A 264 -3.66 20.58 24.76
C GLU A 264 -4.78 20.38 25.79
N SER A 265 -5.24 19.13 26.00
CA SER A 265 -6.31 18.80 26.91
C SER A 265 -6.03 17.54 27.74
N VAL A 266 -6.71 17.44 28.90
CA VAL A 266 -6.65 16.23 29.75
C VAL A 266 -7.21 15.01 29.02
N VAL A 267 -8.22 15.21 28.18
CA VAL A 267 -8.84 14.12 27.40
C VAL A 267 -7.85 13.61 26.33
N GLU A 268 -7.22 14.52 25.59
CA GLU A 268 -6.21 14.18 24.60
C GLU A 268 -5.02 13.46 25.24
N ARG A 269 -4.53 13.97 26.37
CA ARG A 269 -3.45 13.34 27.12
C ARG A 269 -3.79 11.91 27.56
N ALA A 270 -5.03 11.69 28.01
CA ALA A 270 -5.51 10.37 28.39
C ALA A 270 -5.61 9.44 27.18
N GLN A 271 -6.04 9.95 26.01
CA GLN A 271 -6.09 9.20 24.78
C GLN A 271 -4.69 8.81 24.28
N ILE A 272 -3.73 9.74 24.29
CA ILE A 272 -2.32 9.44 23.93
C ILE A 272 -1.76 8.37 24.88
N ALA A 273 -2.03 8.49 26.19
CA ALA A 273 -1.51 7.53 27.17
C ALA A 273 -2.09 6.12 27.00
N ALA A 274 -3.38 6.01 26.66
CA ALA A 274 -4.09 4.74 26.54
C ALA A 274 -3.92 4.06 25.18
N HIS A 275 -3.68 4.85 24.11
CA HIS A 275 -3.71 4.39 22.73
C HIS A 275 -2.44 4.75 21.97
N TRP A 276 -1.28 4.78 22.64
CA TRP A 276 -0.02 5.03 21.96
C TRP A 276 0.30 3.86 21.02
N PRO A 277 0.39 4.12 19.70
CA PRO A 277 0.42 3.03 18.69
C PRO A 277 1.70 2.20 18.68
N LEU A 278 2.70 2.63 19.44
CA LEU A 278 4.02 2.01 19.51
C LEU A 278 4.33 1.44 20.90
N ASP A 279 3.33 1.36 21.79
CA ASP A 279 3.49 0.62 23.05
C ASP A 279 3.56 -0.88 22.76
N ASP A 280 4.41 -1.57 23.51
CA ASP A 280 4.47 -3.03 23.45
C ASP A 280 3.09 -3.59 23.80
N MET A 281 2.56 -4.40 22.88
CA MET A 281 1.29 -5.08 23.11
C MET A 281 1.57 -6.26 24.03
N GLU A 282 0.80 -6.38 25.11
CA GLU A 282 0.95 -7.50 26.04
C GLU A 282 0.76 -8.83 25.30
N GLU A 283 1.78 -9.71 25.33
CA GLU A 283 1.74 -11.04 24.70
C GLU A 283 0.49 -11.88 25.11
N LYS A 284 -0.05 -11.63 26.31
CA LYS A 284 -1.25 -12.30 26.84
C LYS A 284 -2.53 -12.01 26.05
N GLU A 285 -2.56 -10.94 25.28
CA GLU A 285 -3.72 -10.61 24.44
C GLU A 285 -3.72 -11.37 23.10
N TYR A 286 -2.62 -12.07 22.79
CA TYR A 286 -2.44 -12.83 21.55
C TYR A 286 -2.56 -14.35 21.73
N MET A 287 -2.64 -14.82 22.97
CA MET A 287 -2.87 -16.24 23.30
C MET A 287 -4.31 -16.51 23.69
#